data_7af758836e16ad05263932febd1f054b
#
_entry.id   7af758836e16ad05263932febd1f054b
#
_cell.length_a   1.000
_cell.length_b   1.000
_cell.length_c   1.000
_cell.angle_alpha   90.00
_cell.angle_beta   90.00
_cell.angle_gamma   90.00
#
_symmetry.space_group_name_H-M   'P 1'
#
loop_
_entity.id
_entity.type
_entity.pdbx_description
1 polymer ?
#
loop_
_entity_poly.entity_id
_entity_poly.type
_entity_poly.pdbx_seq_one_letter_code
_entity_poly.pdbx_strand_id
1 'polypeptide(L)'
;MAKAEMIKSERILQLQRSGIEKWEQIKQADILLTNWLKKYSEETGISSSTIASREKTLMHLEIYLKQSHQEHIRLSDVTKDFCRGFIAYLRSAKNQVSKDREEIISQNTGYFYQHVLSASLNKAVSEGLITKNPLSQLSAKEKIPMEESDREFLTIDELKRLAAADCPNKAVKQAFMFSCFTGLRISDIRQLTPANIRKTADDKGLYIDVVMQKTKRKVTVPLSQEALQWMPEAPNSDEPYFKLPKTSAALGMSIKKWCKNAEIAKHVTFHSSRHTFGTTMLTLGADLYTTSKLMGHANVSTTTVYAKIIDQKKVDSIHLLDNIFDY
;
A
#
# COMPACT_ATOMS: atom_id res chain seq x y z
N MET A 1 -60.46 -13.69 -30.08
CA MET A 1 -59.89 -14.65 -29.09
C MET A 1 -58.36 -14.59 -28.98
N ALA A 2 -57.62 -14.62 -30.05
CA ALA A 2 -56.12 -14.62 -30.00
C ALA A 2 -55.49 -13.42 -29.26
N LYS A 3 -56.05 -12.21 -29.37
CA LYS A 3 -55.51 -10.99 -28.69
C LYS A 3 -55.69 -11.04 -27.17
N ALA A 4 -56.75 -11.68 -26.67
CA ALA A 4 -56.99 -11.85 -25.22
C ALA A 4 -56.07 -12.92 -24.63
N GLU A 5 -55.74 -13.97 -25.34
CA GLU A 5 -54.78 -15.00 -24.93
C GLU A 5 -53.33 -14.46 -24.89
N MET A 6 -52.96 -13.59 -25.86
CA MET A 6 -51.65 -12.94 -25.90
C MET A 6 -51.46 -11.99 -24.70
N ILE A 7 -52.47 -11.19 -24.38
CA ILE A 7 -52.45 -10.31 -23.19
C ILE A 7 -52.36 -11.11 -21.88
N LYS A 8 -53.05 -12.24 -21.79
CA LYS A 8 -53.01 -13.14 -20.65
C LYS A 8 -51.65 -13.78 -20.47
N SER A 9 -51.01 -14.20 -21.55
CA SER A 9 -49.68 -14.78 -21.55
C SER A 9 -48.58 -13.77 -21.16
N GLU A 10 -48.67 -12.52 -21.68
CA GLU A 10 -47.76 -11.44 -21.29
C GLU A 10 -47.91 -11.07 -19.80
N ARG A 11 -49.13 -11.07 -19.26
CA ARG A 11 -49.39 -10.76 -17.85
C ARG A 11 -48.86 -11.86 -16.94
N ILE A 12 -48.98 -13.14 -17.33
CA ILE A 12 -48.43 -14.28 -16.60
C ILE A 12 -46.89 -14.20 -16.59
N LEU A 13 -46.25 -13.91 -17.72
CA LEU A 13 -44.81 -13.72 -17.83
C LEU A 13 -44.32 -12.53 -16.98
N GLN A 14 -45.06 -11.42 -16.96
CA GLN A 14 -44.72 -10.28 -16.08
C GLN A 14 -44.82 -10.64 -14.60
N LEU A 15 -45.86 -11.37 -14.18
CA LEU A 15 -46.03 -11.82 -12.80
C LEU A 15 -44.97 -12.85 -12.40
N GLN A 16 -44.59 -13.74 -13.30
CA GLN A 16 -43.48 -14.68 -13.06
C GLN A 16 -42.13 -13.97 -12.93
N ARG A 17 -41.83 -13.02 -13.82
CA ARG A 17 -40.62 -12.20 -13.72
C ARG A 17 -40.58 -11.38 -12.42
N SER A 18 -41.66 -10.68 -12.07
CA SER A 18 -41.74 -9.95 -10.81
C SER A 18 -41.65 -10.84 -9.56
N GLY A 19 -42.13 -12.07 -9.64
CA GLY A 19 -41.99 -13.08 -8.58
C GLY A 19 -40.57 -13.60 -8.47
N ILE A 20 -39.87 -13.82 -9.57
CA ILE A 20 -38.45 -14.25 -9.59
C ILE A 20 -37.56 -13.11 -9.07
N GLU A 21 -37.74 -11.87 -9.55
CA GLU A 21 -37.00 -10.70 -9.07
C GLU A 21 -37.21 -10.48 -7.57
N LYS A 22 -38.43 -10.65 -7.09
CA LYS A 22 -38.74 -10.51 -5.65
C LYS A 22 -38.11 -11.67 -4.83
N TRP A 23 -38.04 -12.88 -5.39
CA TRP A 23 -37.38 -14.04 -4.78
C TRP A 23 -35.86 -13.90 -4.75
N GLU A 24 -35.27 -13.39 -5.82
CA GLU A 24 -33.85 -13.07 -5.87
C GLU A 24 -33.49 -11.95 -4.89
N GLN A 25 -34.32 -10.90 -4.78
CA GLN A 25 -34.16 -9.84 -3.78
C GLN A 25 -34.28 -10.36 -2.34
N ILE A 26 -35.19 -11.31 -2.08
CA ILE A 26 -35.33 -11.93 -0.75
C ILE A 26 -34.11 -12.82 -0.43
N LYS A 27 -33.58 -13.59 -1.38
CA LYS A 27 -32.35 -14.36 -1.20
C LYS A 27 -31.14 -13.47 -0.98
N GLN A 28 -31.07 -12.33 -1.67
CA GLN A 28 -29.99 -11.34 -1.51
C GLN A 28 -30.08 -10.62 -0.15
N ALA A 29 -31.28 -10.40 0.38
CA ALA A 29 -31.50 -9.76 1.68
C ALA A 29 -31.07 -10.64 2.87
N ASP A 30 -30.80 -11.91 2.67
CA ASP A 30 -30.53 -12.90 3.75
C ASP A 30 -29.03 -13.21 3.92
N ILE A 31 -28.13 -12.43 3.31
CA ILE A 31 -26.69 -12.64 3.42
C ILE A 31 -26.18 -12.07 4.73
N LEU A 32 -25.55 -12.92 5.57
CA LEU A 32 -24.85 -12.45 6.76
C LEU A 32 -23.68 -11.55 6.39
N LEU A 33 -23.45 -10.48 7.15
CA LEU A 33 -22.35 -9.54 6.94
C LEU A 33 -20.98 -10.24 6.95
N THR A 34 -20.78 -11.21 7.84
CA THR A 34 -19.55 -12.02 7.90
C THR A 34 -19.34 -12.85 6.64
N ASN A 35 -20.40 -13.51 6.15
CA ASN A 35 -20.33 -14.30 4.91
C ASN A 35 -20.04 -13.41 3.68
N TRP A 36 -20.63 -12.22 3.65
CA TRP A 36 -20.32 -11.24 2.61
C TRP A 36 -18.86 -10.79 2.65
N LEU A 37 -18.34 -10.39 3.83
CA LEU A 37 -16.95 -9.94 3.94
C LEU A 37 -15.96 -11.07 3.67
N LYS A 38 -16.30 -12.33 4.03
CA LYS A 38 -15.52 -13.52 3.67
C LYS A 38 -15.45 -13.69 2.17
N LYS A 39 -16.60 -13.70 1.47
CA LYS A 39 -16.67 -13.73 0.01
C LYS A 39 -15.83 -12.62 -0.63
N TYR A 40 -15.92 -11.40 -0.10
CA TYR A 40 -15.12 -10.26 -0.55
C TYR A 40 -13.62 -10.47 -0.34
N SER A 41 -13.23 -11.19 0.73
CA SER A 41 -11.82 -11.48 1.03
C SER A 41 -11.22 -12.52 0.10
N GLU A 42 -12.04 -13.46 -0.39
CA GLU A 42 -11.65 -14.56 -1.27
C GLU A 42 -11.69 -14.20 -2.77
N GLU A 43 -11.88 -12.94 -3.11
CA GLU A 43 -11.94 -12.47 -4.50
C GLU A 43 -10.68 -12.83 -5.29
N THR A 44 -10.86 -13.32 -6.52
CA THR A 44 -9.75 -13.70 -7.40
C THR A 44 -9.03 -12.48 -7.98
N GLY A 45 -7.75 -12.62 -8.30
CA GLY A 45 -6.97 -11.57 -8.96
C GLY A 45 -6.40 -10.49 -8.03
N ILE A 46 -6.56 -10.64 -6.70
CA ILE A 46 -5.96 -9.74 -5.70
C ILE A 46 -4.68 -10.33 -5.09
N SER A 47 -3.81 -9.46 -4.56
CA SER A 47 -2.57 -9.92 -3.95
C SER A 47 -2.80 -10.65 -2.63
N SER A 48 -1.93 -11.61 -2.28
CA SER A 48 -1.96 -12.34 -1.00
C SER A 48 -1.93 -11.40 0.21
N SER A 49 -1.21 -10.28 0.13
CA SER A 49 -1.18 -9.26 1.19
C SER A 49 -2.51 -8.53 1.35
N THR A 50 -3.26 -8.35 0.26
CA THR A 50 -4.62 -7.76 0.31
C THR A 50 -5.59 -8.75 0.92
N ILE A 51 -5.51 -10.04 0.57
CA ILE A 51 -6.31 -11.11 1.18
C ILE A 51 -6.07 -11.11 2.69
N ALA A 52 -4.81 -11.23 3.13
CA ALA A 52 -4.46 -11.25 4.54
C ALA A 52 -4.95 -10.00 5.32
N SER A 53 -5.00 -8.84 4.68
CA SER A 53 -5.56 -7.63 5.29
C SER A 53 -7.08 -7.68 5.42
N ARG A 54 -7.78 -8.21 4.42
CA ARG A 54 -9.23 -8.41 4.45
C ARG A 54 -9.63 -9.45 5.49
N GLU A 55 -8.89 -10.56 5.61
CA GLU A 55 -9.08 -11.59 6.63
C GLU A 55 -8.91 -11.04 8.05
N LYS A 56 -7.90 -10.21 8.29
CA LYS A 56 -7.75 -9.52 9.59
C LYS A 56 -8.92 -8.59 9.89
N THR A 57 -9.46 -7.91 8.89
CA THR A 57 -10.66 -7.08 9.06
C THR A 57 -11.86 -7.94 9.42
N LEU A 58 -12.04 -9.09 8.76
CA LEU A 58 -13.09 -10.04 9.09
C LEU A 58 -12.97 -10.54 10.54
N MET A 59 -11.78 -10.93 10.96
CA MET A 59 -11.51 -11.36 12.34
C MET A 59 -11.91 -10.28 13.36
N HIS A 60 -11.55 -9.02 13.14
CA HIS A 60 -11.94 -7.92 14.02
C HIS A 60 -13.45 -7.65 13.98
N LEU A 61 -14.08 -7.81 12.82
CA LEU A 61 -15.54 -7.71 12.70
C LEU A 61 -16.23 -8.81 13.51
N GLU A 62 -15.79 -10.06 13.43
CA GLU A 62 -16.34 -11.18 14.20
C GLU A 62 -16.20 -10.98 15.71
N ILE A 63 -15.06 -10.46 16.18
CA ILE A 63 -14.86 -10.11 17.59
C ILE A 63 -15.86 -9.04 18.02
N TYR A 64 -16.02 -7.97 17.23
CA TYR A 64 -16.98 -6.91 17.52
C TYR A 64 -18.42 -7.43 17.56
N LEU A 65 -18.81 -8.23 16.58
CA LEU A 65 -20.15 -8.82 16.51
C LEU A 65 -20.47 -9.69 17.75
N LYS A 66 -19.50 -10.49 18.19
CA LYS A 66 -19.63 -11.30 19.40
C LYS A 66 -19.77 -10.43 20.65
N GLN A 67 -19.01 -9.34 20.78
CA GLN A 67 -19.09 -8.42 21.92
C GLN A 67 -20.39 -7.63 21.96
N SER A 68 -20.98 -7.35 20.80
CA SER A 68 -22.23 -6.60 20.66
C SER A 68 -23.49 -7.50 20.55
N HIS A 69 -23.32 -8.84 20.63
CA HIS A 69 -24.41 -9.83 20.47
C HIS A 69 -25.15 -9.68 19.13
N GLN A 70 -24.40 -9.43 18.04
CA GLN A 70 -24.91 -9.20 16.68
C GLN A 70 -24.35 -10.19 15.65
N GLU A 71 -23.98 -11.40 16.05
CA GLU A 71 -23.30 -12.40 15.21
C GLU A 71 -24.09 -12.76 13.95
N HIS A 72 -25.41 -12.59 13.99
CA HIS A 72 -26.31 -12.92 12.89
C HIS A 72 -26.80 -11.71 12.10
N ILE A 73 -26.13 -10.56 12.23
CA ILE A 73 -26.50 -9.36 11.46
C ILE A 73 -26.44 -9.62 9.97
N ARG A 74 -27.50 -9.25 9.26
CA ARG A 74 -27.55 -9.35 7.80
C ARG A 74 -26.91 -8.12 7.16
N LEU A 75 -26.47 -8.28 5.94
CA LEU A 75 -25.88 -7.18 5.16
C LEU A 75 -26.88 -6.01 5.00
N SER A 76 -28.18 -6.31 4.82
CA SER A 76 -29.26 -5.33 4.74
C SER A 76 -29.47 -4.51 6.02
N ASP A 77 -29.13 -5.09 7.18
CA ASP A 77 -29.40 -4.51 8.50
C ASP A 77 -28.23 -3.66 9.01
N VAL A 78 -27.15 -3.54 8.22
CA VAL A 78 -26.01 -2.68 8.56
C VAL A 78 -26.45 -1.22 8.51
N THR A 79 -26.49 -0.56 9.68
CA THR A 79 -26.87 0.84 9.84
C THR A 79 -25.67 1.75 10.07
N LYS A 80 -25.91 3.08 10.10
CA LYS A 80 -24.89 4.05 10.54
C LYS A 80 -24.44 3.80 11.98
N ASP A 81 -25.36 3.43 12.85
CA ASP A 81 -25.06 3.19 14.28
C ASP A 81 -24.22 1.93 14.45
N PHE A 82 -24.48 0.88 13.66
CA PHE A 82 -23.59 -0.27 13.57
C PHE A 82 -22.17 0.15 13.16
N CYS A 83 -22.04 0.97 12.11
CA CYS A 83 -20.74 1.44 11.64
C CYS A 83 -20.03 2.29 12.70
N ARG A 84 -20.74 3.16 13.44
CA ARG A 84 -20.18 3.91 14.58
C ARG A 84 -19.65 2.98 15.67
N GLY A 85 -20.43 1.97 16.02
CA GLY A 85 -20.04 0.97 17.02
C GLY A 85 -18.79 0.21 16.62
N PHE A 86 -18.70 -0.26 15.37
CA PHE A 86 -17.50 -0.92 14.85
C PHE A 86 -16.27 0.01 14.84
N ILE A 87 -16.44 1.27 14.46
CA ILE A 87 -15.37 2.28 14.51
C ILE A 87 -14.91 2.53 15.94
N ALA A 88 -15.85 2.64 16.90
CA ALA A 88 -15.52 2.79 18.31
C ALA A 88 -14.75 1.58 18.84
N TYR A 89 -15.16 0.37 18.49
CA TYR A 89 -14.41 -0.85 18.77
C TYR A 89 -12.98 -0.80 18.21
N LEU A 90 -12.81 -0.42 16.94
CA LEU A 90 -11.48 -0.37 16.30
C LEU A 90 -10.52 0.61 17.00
N ARG A 91 -11.03 1.68 17.62
CA ARG A 91 -10.20 2.64 18.38
C ARG A 91 -9.58 2.06 19.65
N SER A 92 -10.15 0.99 20.17
CA SER A 92 -9.68 0.30 21.39
C SER A 92 -9.35 -1.18 21.18
N ALA A 93 -9.41 -1.66 19.93
CA ALA A 93 -9.20 -3.06 19.62
C ALA A 93 -7.76 -3.49 19.91
N LYS A 94 -7.59 -4.64 20.57
CA LYS A 94 -6.27 -5.22 20.84
C LYS A 94 -5.71 -5.91 19.58
N ASN A 95 -4.39 -5.88 19.44
CA ASN A 95 -3.68 -6.56 18.37
C ASN A 95 -3.82 -8.08 18.52
N GLN A 96 -4.45 -8.74 17.55
CA GLN A 96 -4.68 -10.18 17.56
C GLN A 96 -3.53 -11.00 16.96
N VAL A 97 -2.52 -10.35 16.37
CA VAL A 97 -1.40 -11.02 15.69
C VAL A 97 -0.36 -11.54 16.68
N SER A 98 -0.23 -10.92 17.85
CA SER A 98 0.68 -11.35 18.91
C SER A 98 -0.10 -11.52 20.22
N LYS A 99 -0.21 -12.78 20.66
CA LYS A 99 -0.92 -13.13 21.92
C LYS A 99 -0.29 -12.49 23.17
N ASP A 100 1.00 -12.14 23.11
CA ASP A 100 1.74 -11.58 24.23
C ASP A 100 1.69 -10.04 24.30
N ARG A 101 1.02 -9.40 23.33
CA ARG A 101 0.90 -7.93 23.28
C ARG A 101 -0.52 -7.48 23.58
N GLU A 102 -0.70 -6.86 24.74
CA GLU A 102 -1.92 -6.14 25.07
C GLU A 102 -2.05 -4.77 24.34
N GLU A 103 -1.19 -4.54 23.34
CA GLU A 103 -1.18 -3.29 22.60
C GLU A 103 -2.45 -3.11 21.76
N ILE A 104 -3.00 -1.92 21.81
CA ILE A 104 -4.09 -1.48 20.92
C ILE A 104 -3.52 -1.39 19.50
N ILE A 105 -4.34 -1.72 18.49
CA ILE A 105 -3.96 -1.53 17.09
C ILE A 105 -3.68 -0.06 16.82
N SER A 106 -2.70 0.22 15.93
CA SER A 106 -2.41 1.61 15.56
C SER A 106 -3.61 2.27 14.86
N GLN A 107 -3.71 3.60 14.95
CA GLN A 107 -4.75 4.36 14.28
C GLN A 107 -4.82 4.05 12.78
N ASN A 108 -3.66 3.95 12.09
CA ASN A 108 -3.59 3.60 10.67
C ASN A 108 -4.09 2.18 10.39
N THR A 109 -3.90 1.23 11.32
CA THR A 109 -4.48 -0.12 11.21
C THR A 109 -6.01 -0.06 11.33
N GLY A 110 -6.53 0.68 12.29
CA GLY A 110 -7.97 0.91 12.46
C GLY A 110 -8.59 1.61 11.24
N TYR A 111 -7.93 2.65 10.72
CA TYR A 111 -8.31 3.31 9.47
C TYR A 111 -8.39 2.31 8.31
N PHE A 112 -7.40 1.42 8.21
CA PHE A 112 -7.34 0.43 7.14
C PHE A 112 -8.50 -0.58 7.23
N TYR A 113 -8.80 -1.09 8.41
CA TYR A 113 -9.91 -2.03 8.61
C TYR A 113 -11.27 -1.37 8.33
N GLN A 114 -11.47 -0.13 8.79
CA GLN A 114 -12.63 0.67 8.43
C GLN A 114 -12.76 0.83 6.90
N HIS A 115 -11.65 1.08 6.22
CA HIS A 115 -11.62 1.25 4.77
C HIS A 115 -11.98 -0.05 4.03
N VAL A 116 -11.48 -1.20 4.49
CA VAL A 116 -11.83 -2.52 3.93
C VAL A 116 -13.33 -2.80 4.07
N LEU A 117 -13.92 -2.55 5.25
CA LEU A 117 -15.38 -2.69 5.43
C LEU A 117 -16.13 -1.74 4.49
N SER A 118 -15.72 -0.48 4.39
CA SER A 118 -16.35 0.48 3.49
C SER A 118 -16.28 0.04 2.02
N ALA A 119 -15.14 -0.46 1.58
CA ALA A 119 -14.95 -0.96 0.22
C ALA A 119 -15.83 -2.19 -0.07
N SER A 120 -15.96 -3.12 0.90
CA SER A 120 -16.85 -4.27 0.76
C SER A 120 -18.33 -3.87 0.68
N LEU A 121 -18.75 -2.87 1.47
CA LEU A 121 -20.12 -2.33 1.41
C LEU A 121 -20.38 -1.58 0.10
N ASN A 122 -19.40 -0.83 -0.44
CA ASN A 122 -19.52 -0.22 -1.77
C ASN A 122 -19.68 -1.28 -2.87
N LYS A 123 -18.97 -2.39 -2.75
CA LYS A 123 -19.15 -3.52 -3.67
C LYS A 123 -20.56 -4.13 -3.55
N ALA A 124 -21.06 -4.28 -2.33
CA ALA A 124 -22.43 -4.74 -2.12
C ALA A 124 -23.46 -3.81 -2.75
N VAL A 125 -23.24 -2.50 -2.73
CA VAL A 125 -24.07 -1.51 -3.46
C VAL A 125 -23.96 -1.74 -4.96
N SER A 126 -22.76 -1.92 -5.50
CA SER A 126 -22.57 -2.14 -6.95
C SER A 126 -23.17 -3.46 -7.46
N GLU A 127 -23.26 -4.47 -6.59
CA GLU A 127 -23.94 -5.75 -6.87
C GLU A 127 -25.45 -5.70 -6.59
N GLY A 128 -26.01 -4.56 -6.16
CA GLY A 128 -27.43 -4.39 -5.89
C GLY A 128 -27.92 -5.06 -4.61
N LEU A 129 -27.03 -5.54 -3.73
CA LEU A 129 -27.36 -6.23 -2.49
C LEU A 129 -27.87 -5.28 -1.39
N ILE A 130 -27.40 -4.04 -1.40
CA ILE A 130 -27.86 -2.95 -0.54
C ILE A 130 -27.97 -1.67 -1.37
N THR A 131 -28.85 -0.75 -0.96
CA THR A 131 -29.11 0.48 -1.72
C THR A 131 -28.06 1.56 -1.51
N LYS A 132 -27.34 1.55 -0.39
CA LYS A 132 -26.36 2.56 -0.01
C LYS A 132 -25.36 2.00 1.01
N ASN A 133 -24.15 2.54 1.01
CA ASN A 133 -23.15 2.21 2.02
C ASN A 133 -23.37 3.12 3.27
N PRO A 134 -23.79 2.59 4.42
CA PRO A 134 -24.03 3.39 5.62
C PRO A 134 -22.76 4.01 6.19
N LEU A 135 -21.59 3.36 6.03
CA LEU A 135 -20.31 3.89 6.47
C LEU A 135 -19.89 5.12 5.65
N SER A 136 -20.21 5.16 4.35
CA SER A 136 -19.90 6.33 3.52
C SER A 136 -20.69 7.58 3.94
N GLN A 137 -21.82 7.41 4.60
CA GLN A 137 -22.69 8.49 5.07
C GLN A 137 -22.25 9.11 6.41
N LEU A 138 -21.27 8.53 7.07
CA LEU A 138 -20.67 9.11 8.27
C LEU A 138 -19.80 10.31 7.88
N SER A 139 -19.80 11.34 8.73
CA SER A 139 -18.92 12.49 8.60
C SER A 139 -17.45 12.11 8.80
N ALA A 140 -16.54 12.96 8.37
CA ALA A 140 -15.10 12.74 8.56
C ALA A 140 -14.72 12.64 10.05
N LYS A 141 -15.42 13.38 10.94
CA LYS A 141 -15.17 13.36 12.39
C LYS A 141 -15.57 12.03 13.06
N GLU A 142 -16.55 11.33 12.51
CA GLU A 142 -17.00 10.04 13.01
C GLU A 142 -16.07 8.89 12.61
N LYS A 143 -15.34 9.05 11.50
CA LYS A 143 -14.41 8.06 10.98
C LYS A 143 -13.05 8.11 11.69
N ILE A 144 -12.28 7.03 11.59
CA ILE A 144 -10.88 7.04 11.97
C ILE A 144 -10.13 7.76 10.85
N PRO A 145 -9.44 8.89 11.11
CA PRO A 145 -8.64 9.56 10.09
C PRO A 145 -7.36 8.78 9.84
N MET A 146 -6.82 8.90 8.63
CA MET A 146 -5.47 8.43 8.34
C MET A 146 -4.48 9.38 9.02
N GLU A 147 -3.58 8.82 9.83
CA GLU A 147 -2.49 9.56 10.43
C GLU A 147 -1.32 9.64 9.46
N GLU A 148 -0.81 10.84 9.27
CA GLU A 148 0.42 11.02 8.51
C GLU A 148 1.57 10.42 9.31
N SER A 149 2.21 9.39 8.77
CA SER A 149 3.41 8.82 9.38
C SER A 149 4.64 9.58 8.88
N ASP A 150 5.44 10.09 9.79
CA ASP A 150 6.79 10.55 9.47
C ASP A 150 7.58 9.36 8.92
N ARG A 151 7.93 9.46 7.64
CA ARG A 151 8.68 8.39 6.97
C ARG A 151 10.15 8.64 7.17
N GLU A 152 10.77 7.80 7.98
CA GLU A 152 12.19 7.88 8.25
C GLU A 152 13.03 7.70 6.97
N PHE A 153 13.96 8.60 6.79
CA PHE A 153 14.98 8.56 5.75
C PHE A 153 16.35 8.88 6.36
N LEU A 154 17.39 8.55 5.65
CA LEU A 154 18.78 8.82 6.05
C LEU A 154 19.25 10.12 5.39
N THR A 155 19.91 10.97 6.16
CA THR A 155 20.68 12.09 5.60
C THR A 155 21.92 11.57 4.87
N ILE A 156 22.55 12.41 4.06
CA ILE A 156 23.80 12.01 3.34
C ILE A 156 24.87 11.57 4.33
N ASP A 157 25.02 12.25 5.48
CA ASP A 157 26.01 11.88 6.47
C ASP A 157 25.67 10.58 7.21
N GLU A 158 24.38 10.34 7.51
CA GLU A 158 23.92 9.06 8.05
C GLU A 158 24.14 7.93 7.05
N LEU A 159 23.90 8.18 5.75
CA LEU A 159 24.14 7.20 4.70
C LEU A 159 25.61 6.85 4.56
N LYS A 160 26.53 7.83 4.67
CA LYS A 160 27.98 7.60 4.69
C LYS A 160 28.41 6.78 5.91
N ARG A 161 27.92 7.11 7.10
CA ARG A 161 28.20 6.34 8.33
C ARG A 161 27.69 4.89 8.20
N LEU A 162 26.48 4.72 7.68
CA LEU A 162 25.89 3.42 7.45
C LEU A 162 26.72 2.60 6.45
N ALA A 163 27.18 3.21 5.35
CA ALA A 163 28.04 2.58 4.35
C ALA A 163 29.37 2.08 4.96
N ALA A 164 29.97 2.86 5.85
CA ALA A 164 31.23 2.50 6.52
C ALA A 164 31.07 1.40 7.56
N ALA A 165 29.91 1.32 8.24
CA ALA A 165 29.70 0.39 9.35
C ALA A 165 29.52 -1.06 8.89
N ASP A 166 29.87 -2.01 9.78
CA ASP A 166 29.69 -3.44 9.53
C ASP A 166 28.22 -3.87 9.60
N CYS A 167 27.78 -4.53 8.54
CA CYS A 167 26.46 -5.14 8.45
C CYS A 167 26.55 -6.66 8.63
N PRO A 168 25.71 -7.28 9.48
CA PRO A 168 25.72 -8.73 9.68
C PRO A 168 25.45 -9.55 8.42
N ASN A 169 24.83 -8.94 7.41
CA ASN A 169 24.50 -9.58 6.14
C ASN A 169 24.91 -8.68 4.97
N LYS A 170 25.96 -9.12 4.26
CA LYS A 170 26.52 -8.39 3.10
C LYS A 170 25.48 -8.13 2.01
N ALA A 171 24.64 -9.13 1.69
CA ALA A 171 23.62 -8.98 0.65
C ALA A 171 22.54 -7.95 1.04
N VAL A 172 22.19 -7.89 2.34
CA VAL A 172 21.27 -6.86 2.85
C VAL A 172 21.89 -5.46 2.74
N LYS A 173 23.16 -5.30 3.10
CA LYS A 173 23.91 -4.04 2.95
C LYS A 173 23.93 -3.58 1.50
N GLN A 174 24.36 -4.46 0.59
CA GLN A 174 24.42 -4.15 -0.83
C GLN A 174 23.06 -3.77 -1.41
N ALA A 175 22.01 -4.55 -1.14
CA ALA A 175 20.67 -4.28 -1.64
C ALA A 175 20.05 -3.00 -1.07
N PHE A 176 20.27 -2.71 0.21
CA PHE A 176 19.78 -1.48 0.84
C PHE A 176 20.45 -0.25 0.25
N MET A 177 21.79 -0.26 0.15
CA MET A 177 22.56 0.83 -0.45
C MET A 177 22.18 1.00 -1.91
N PHE A 178 22.09 -0.08 -2.69
CA PHE A 178 21.60 -0.05 -4.06
C PHE A 178 20.21 0.59 -4.19
N SER A 179 19.30 0.27 -3.26
CA SER A 179 17.99 0.91 -3.20
C SER A 179 18.07 2.42 -2.90
N CYS A 180 19.04 2.85 -2.10
CA CYS A 180 19.28 4.28 -1.81
C CYS A 180 19.72 5.07 -3.06
N PHE A 181 20.27 4.40 -4.08
CA PHE A 181 20.75 5.03 -5.32
C PHE A 181 19.88 4.72 -6.55
N THR A 182 18.87 3.86 -6.42
CA THR A 182 17.97 3.50 -7.52
C THR A 182 16.50 3.75 -7.24
N GLY A 183 16.14 3.87 -5.95
CA GLY A 183 14.76 4.02 -5.51
C GLY A 183 13.89 2.77 -5.69
N LEU A 184 14.45 1.62 -6.08
CA LEU A 184 13.71 0.38 -6.26
C LEU A 184 13.13 -0.15 -4.94
N ARG A 185 11.93 -0.74 -5.00
CA ARG A 185 11.34 -1.44 -3.84
C ARG A 185 12.04 -2.77 -3.60
N ILE A 186 11.99 -3.27 -2.37
CA ILE A 186 12.55 -4.59 -2.05
C ILE A 186 11.98 -5.73 -2.90
N SER A 187 10.70 -5.66 -3.26
CA SER A 187 10.06 -6.63 -4.16
C SER A 187 10.71 -6.67 -5.53
N ASP A 188 11.12 -5.51 -6.04
CA ASP A 188 11.73 -5.38 -7.36
C ASP A 188 13.21 -5.80 -7.31
N ILE A 189 13.92 -5.42 -6.24
CA ILE A 189 15.32 -5.83 -6.00
C ILE A 189 15.46 -7.35 -5.85
N ARG A 190 14.50 -8.02 -5.19
CA ARG A 190 14.49 -9.49 -5.03
C ARG A 190 14.42 -10.26 -6.33
N GLN A 191 13.93 -9.63 -7.39
CA GLN A 191 13.73 -10.24 -8.70
C GLN A 191 14.63 -9.63 -9.77
N LEU A 192 15.56 -8.74 -9.38
CA LEU A 192 16.46 -8.10 -10.32
C LEU A 192 17.52 -9.09 -10.81
N THR A 193 17.49 -9.43 -12.09
CA THR A 193 18.41 -10.34 -12.76
C THR A 193 19.25 -9.61 -13.82
N PRO A 194 20.33 -10.21 -14.35
CA PRO A 194 21.09 -9.64 -15.47
C PRO A 194 20.23 -9.28 -16.67
N ALA A 195 19.14 -10.01 -16.93
CA ALA A 195 18.20 -9.72 -18.02
C ALA A 195 17.49 -8.36 -17.90
N ASN A 196 17.48 -7.76 -16.70
CA ASN A 196 16.90 -6.44 -16.47
C ASN A 196 17.91 -5.28 -16.70
N ILE A 197 19.19 -5.57 -16.87
CA ILE A 197 20.21 -4.56 -17.07
C ILE A 197 20.44 -4.37 -18.58
N ARG A 198 20.38 -3.12 -19.01
CA ARG A 198 20.53 -2.72 -20.41
C ARG A 198 21.62 -1.68 -20.51
N LYS A 199 22.32 -1.66 -21.64
CA LYS A 199 23.23 -0.58 -22.01
C LYS A 199 22.47 0.58 -22.64
N THR A 200 22.96 1.80 -22.44
CA THR A 200 22.47 2.98 -23.18
C THR A 200 22.83 2.87 -24.65
N ALA A 201 22.15 3.62 -25.52
CA ALA A 201 22.38 3.57 -26.97
C ALA A 201 23.80 3.98 -27.37
N ASP A 202 24.48 4.78 -26.56
CA ASP A 202 25.87 5.22 -26.74
C ASP A 202 26.89 4.29 -26.06
N ASP A 203 26.45 3.17 -25.50
CA ASP A 203 27.26 2.17 -24.78
C ASP A 203 28.02 2.71 -23.54
N LYS A 204 27.73 3.95 -23.10
CA LYS A 204 28.47 4.63 -22.02
C LYS A 204 27.84 4.46 -20.64
N GLY A 205 26.62 3.95 -20.57
CA GLY A 205 25.90 3.79 -19.31
C GLY A 205 25.08 2.51 -19.26
N LEU A 206 24.64 2.18 -18.03
CA LEU A 206 23.72 1.10 -17.77
C LEU A 206 22.41 1.65 -17.21
N TYR A 207 21.33 0.99 -17.50
CA TYR A 207 20.03 1.26 -16.88
C TYR A 207 19.29 -0.04 -16.56
N ILE A 208 18.44 0.05 -15.56
CA ILE A 208 17.51 -1.01 -15.18
C ILE A 208 16.22 -0.84 -15.98
N ASP A 209 15.72 -1.92 -16.58
CA ASP A 209 14.43 -1.97 -17.24
C ASP A 209 13.57 -3.05 -16.58
N VAL A 210 12.63 -2.65 -15.75
CA VAL A 210 11.80 -3.56 -14.94
C VAL A 210 10.33 -3.21 -14.98
N VAL A 211 9.48 -4.24 -14.86
CA VAL A 211 8.07 -4.07 -14.55
C VAL A 211 7.91 -4.21 -13.04
N MET A 212 7.58 -3.12 -12.36
CA MET A 212 7.46 -3.10 -10.91
C MET A 212 6.37 -4.05 -10.40
N GLN A 213 6.71 -4.87 -9.41
CA GLN A 213 5.82 -5.91 -8.88
C GLN A 213 4.51 -5.35 -8.31
N LYS A 214 4.59 -4.27 -7.55
CA LYS A 214 3.42 -3.69 -6.88
C LYS A 214 2.50 -2.90 -7.80
N THR A 215 3.06 -2.15 -8.76
CA THR A 215 2.30 -1.20 -9.59
C THR A 215 2.08 -1.69 -11.01
N LYS A 216 2.73 -2.78 -11.40
CA LYS A 216 2.73 -3.36 -12.77
C LYS A 216 3.14 -2.34 -13.84
N ARG A 217 3.87 -1.30 -13.46
CA ARG A 217 4.37 -0.27 -14.37
C ARG A 217 5.79 -0.59 -14.79
N LYS A 218 6.07 -0.38 -16.07
CA LYS A 218 7.43 -0.40 -16.59
C LYS A 218 8.16 0.86 -16.11
N VAL A 219 9.37 0.67 -15.58
CA VAL A 219 10.23 1.75 -15.09
C VAL A 219 11.64 1.52 -15.62
N THR A 220 12.22 2.58 -16.14
CA THR A 220 13.62 2.62 -16.56
C THR A 220 14.38 3.51 -15.59
N VAL A 221 15.42 2.96 -14.94
CA VAL A 221 16.26 3.68 -13.96
C VAL A 221 17.70 3.67 -14.42
N PRO A 222 18.27 4.81 -14.82
CA PRO A 222 19.71 4.91 -15.09
C PRO A 222 20.53 4.57 -13.85
N LEU A 223 21.64 3.87 -14.03
CA LEU A 223 22.53 3.49 -12.93
C LEU A 223 23.66 4.51 -12.79
N SER A 224 23.74 5.13 -11.61
CA SER A 224 24.89 5.97 -11.24
C SER A 224 26.11 5.09 -10.88
N GLN A 225 27.30 5.69 -10.84
CA GLN A 225 28.51 4.97 -10.41
C GLN A 225 28.37 4.46 -8.97
N GLU A 226 27.73 5.24 -8.09
CA GLU A 226 27.43 4.82 -6.72
C GLU A 226 26.49 3.60 -6.68
N ALA A 227 25.48 3.55 -7.54
CA ALA A 227 24.60 2.39 -7.63
C ALA A 227 25.38 1.14 -8.07
N LEU A 228 26.28 1.28 -9.06
CA LEU A 228 27.10 0.18 -9.58
C LEU A 228 28.06 -0.37 -8.52
N GLN A 229 28.64 0.47 -7.65
CA GLN A 229 29.51 0.02 -6.54
C GLN A 229 28.80 -0.92 -5.57
N TRP A 230 27.50 -0.75 -5.39
CA TRP A 230 26.69 -1.60 -4.49
C TRP A 230 26.07 -2.80 -5.18
N MET A 231 26.22 -2.91 -6.48
CA MET A 231 25.72 -4.03 -7.24
C MET A 231 26.67 -5.22 -7.10
N PRO A 232 26.20 -6.42 -6.75
CA PRO A 232 27.04 -7.62 -6.75
C PRO A 232 27.55 -7.94 -8.17
N GLU A 233 28.57 -8.80 -8.25
CA GLU A 233 28.97 -9.40 -9.52
C GLU A 233 27.75 -10.08 -10.18
N ALA A 234 27.72 -10.04 -11.52
CA ALA A 234 26.60 -10.58 -12.26
C ALA A 234 26.48 -12.10 -12.02
N PRO A 235 25.34 -12.56 -11.50
CA PRO A 235 25.07 -13.99 -11.38
C PRO A 235 24.78 -14.60 -12.77
N ASN A 236 24.47 -15.90 -12.81
CA ASN A 236 23.91 -16.52 -14.02
C ASN A 236 22.64 -15.78 -14.47
N SER A 237 22.33 -15.85 -15.77
CA SER A 237 21.30 -15.00 -16.43
C SER A 237 19.95 -14.94 -15.73
N ASP A 238 19.53 -16.02 -15.09
CA ASP A 238 18.20 -16.17 -14.47
C ASP A 238 18.20 -16.02 -12.94
N GLU A 239 19.41 -15.91 -12.34
CA GLU A 239 19.51 -15.71 -10.90
C GLU A 239 19.40 -14.23 -10.50
N PRO A 240 18.76 -13.93 -9.36
CA PRO A 240 18.72 -12.56 -8.87
C PRO A 240 20.07 -12.10 -8.34
N TYR A 241 20.41 -10.83 -8.58
CA TYR A 241 21.64 -10.20 -8.06
C TYR A 241 21.76 -10.27 -6.53
N PHE A 242 20.65 -10.14 -5.82
CA PHE A 242 20.62 -10.01 -4.36
C PHE A 242 19.96 -11.22 -3.69
N LYS A 243 20.75 -12.08 -3.07
CA LYS A 243 20.28 -13.25 -2.30
C LYS A 243 19.84 -12.83 -0.89
N LEU A 244 18.65 -12.21 -0.79
CA LEU A 244 18.13 -11.63 0.44
C LEU A 244 17.40 -12.65 1.33
N PRO A 245 17.39 -12.45 2.67
CA PRO A 245 16.58 -13.25 3.59
C PRO A 245 15.12 -13.31 3.16
N LYS A 246 14.49 -14.48 3.20
CA LYS A 246 13.10 -14.66 2.77
C LYS A 246 12.10 -13.89 3.63
N THR A 247 12.33 -13.84 4.95
CA THR A 247 11.40 -13.21 5.90
C THR A 247 11.73 -11.75 6.15
N SER A 248 10.67 -10.93 6.30
CA SER A 248 10.82 -9.52 6.67
C SER A 248 11.45 -9.32 8.05
N ALA A 249 11.24 -10.28 8.97
CA ALA A 249 11.83 -10.25 10.31
C ALA A 249 13.35 -10.38 10.25
N ALA A 250 13.90 -11.37 9.52
CA ALA A 250 15.35 -11.55 9.39
C ALA A 250 16.01 -10.35 8.69
N LEU A 251 15.34 -9.77 7.69
CA LEU A 251 15.80 -8.57 7.03
C LEU A 251 15.83 -7.38 8.00
N GLY A 252 14.76 -7.18 8.77
CA GLY A 252 14.66 -6.10 9.77
C GLY A 252 15.69 -6.23 10.89
N MET A 253 15.95 -7.46 11.39
CA MET A 253 16.99 -7.70 12.38
C MET A 253 18.38 -7.32 11.87
N SER A 254 18.72 -7.67 10.62
CA SER A 254 20.00 -7.31 10.01
C SER A 254 20.17 -5.80 9.91
N ILE A 255 19.12 -5.08 9.44
CA ILE A 255 19.13 -3.62 9.33
C ILE A 255 19.26 -2.97 10.72
N LYS A 256 18.47 -3.42 11.70
CA LYS A 256 18.49 -2.87 13.06
C LYS A 256 19.89 -2.99 13.70
N LYS A 257 20.55 -4.15 13.57
CA LYS A 257 21.90 -4.34 14.08
C LYS A 257 22.92 -3.47 13.34
N TRP A 258 22.77 -3.34 12.03
CA TRP A 258 23.63 -2.50 11.20
C TRP A 258 23.49 -1.00 11.55
N CYS A 259 22.26 -0.50 11.73
CA CYS A 259 22.03 0.87 12.19
C CYS A 259 22.64 1.14 13.57
N LYS A 260 22.56 0.15 14.49
CA LYS A 260 23.23 0.25 15.80
C LYS A 260 24.74 0.39 15.64
N ASN A 261 25.37 -0.39 14.76
CA ASN A 261 26.81 -0.33 14.49
C ASN A 261 27.21 1.02 13.85
N ALA A 262 26.30 1.67 13.12
CA ALA A 262 26.50 2.97 12.50
C ALA A 262 26.09 4.16 13.39
N GLU A 263 25.69 3.91 14.65
CA GLU A 263 25.20 4.92 15.60
C GLU A 263 24.01 5.74 15.03
N ILE A 264 23.09 5.05 14.35
CA ILE A 264 21.86 5.64 13.82
C ILE A 264 20.70 5.26 14.73
N ALA A 265 20.11 6.25 15.40
CA ALA A 265 19.02 6.07 16.36
C ALA A 265 17.64 5.93 15.68
N LYS A 266 17.51 6.32 14.40
CA LYS A 266 16.27 6.26 13.64
C LYS A 266 15.76 4.83 13.47
N HIS A 267 14.44 4.67 13.40
CA HIS A 267 13.80 3.39 13.05
C HIS A 267 13.89 3.12 11.55
N VAL A 268 15.01 2.59 11.10
CA VAL A 268 15.27 2.29 9.68
C VAL A 268 14.69 0.92 9.31
N THR A 269 13.88 0.91 8.27
CA THR A 269 13.38 -0.30 7.60
C THR A 269 13.97 -0.38 6.19
N PHE A 270 13.81 -1.51 5.49
CA PHE A 270 14.28 -1.56 4.11
C PHE A 270 13.60 -0.49 3.23
N HIS A 271 12.35 -0.13 3.52
CA HIS A 271 11.65 0.91 2.76
C HIS A 271 12.23 2.31 2.97
N SER A 272 12.91 2.54 4.08
CA SER A 272 13.63 3.80 4.34
C SER A 272 14.72 4.08 3.29
N SER A 273 15.34 3.04 2.67
CA SER A 273 16.29 3.23 1.57
C SER A 273 15.67 3.96 0.39
N ARG A 274 14.44 3.60 0.04
CA ARG A 274 13.72 4.25 -1.05
C ARG A 274 13.27 5.68 -0.68
N HIS A 275 12.93 5.92 0.59
CA HIS A 275 12.68 7.28 1.08
C HIS A 275 13.95 8.12 1.03
N THR A 276 15.09 7.53 1.41
CA THR A 276 16.42 8.14 1.27
C THR A 276 16.71 8.53 -0.18
N PHE A 277 16.45 7.66 -1.15
CA PHE A 277 16.60 8.00 -2.57
C PHE A 277 15.76 9.23 -2.94
N GLY A 278 14.45 9.21 -2.64
CA GLY A 278 13.56 10.32 -2.99
C GLY A 278 13.97 11.63 -2.35
N THR A 279 14.35 11.59 -1.08
CA THR A 279 14.84 12.74 -0.31
C THR A 279 16.15 13.28 -0.87
N THR A 280 17.13 12.40 -1.10
CA THR A 280 18.45 12.77 -1.65
C THR A 280 18.33 13.39 -3.04
N MET A 281 17.52 12.80 -3.94
CA MET A 281 17.29 13.35 -5.28
C MET A 281 16.76 14.79 -5.21
N LEU A 282 15.76 15.03 -4.39
CA LEU A 282 15.19 16.37 -4.19
C LEU A 282 16.18 17.33 -3.55
N THR A 283 16.98 16.90 -2.57
CA THR A 283 18.01 17.70 -1.92
C THR A 283 19.10 18.11 -2.92
N LEU A 284 19.50 17.21 -3.81
CA LEU A 284 20.52 17.45 -4.85
C LEU A 284 19.99 18.24 -6.06
N GLY A 285 18.75 18.66 -6.08
CA GLY A 285 18.25 19.54 -7.13
C GLY A 285 17.30 18.91 -8.15
N ALA A 286 17.09 17.60 -8.14
CA ALA A 286 16.12 16.99 -9.02
C ALA A 286 14.69 17.52 -8.74
N ASP A 287 13.88 17.64 -9.78
CA ASP A 287 12.49 18.02 -9.63
C ASP A 287 11.63 16.86 -9.14
N LEU A 288 10.45 17.21 -8.57
CA LEU A 288 9.52 16.24 -7.99
C LEU A 288 8.97 15.24 -9.02
N TYR A 289 8.71 15.71 -10.24
CA TYR A 289 8.15 14.88 -11.30
C TYR A 289 9.14 13.81 -11.75
N THR A 290 10.38 14.21 -12.05
CA THR A 290 11.47 13.30 -12.43
C THR A 290 11.74 12.29 -11.31
N THR A 291 11.84 12.73 -10.06
CA THR A 291 12.02 11.85 -8.90
C THR A 291 10.86 10.84 -8.79
N SER A 292 9.62 11.30 -8.95
CA SER A 292 8.42 10.46 -8.94
C SER A 292 8.46 9.39 -10.05
N LYS A 293 8.90 9.75 -11.26
CA LYS A 293 9.03 8.83 -12.40
C LYS A 293 10.10 7.77 -12.15
N LEU A 294 11.28 8.16 -11.69
CA LEU A 294 12.36 7.22 -11.33
C LEU A 294 11.90 6.24 -10.25
N MET A 295 11.15 6.70 -9.27
CA MET A 295 10.56 5.85 -8.25
C MET A 295 9.39 4.98 -8.77
N GLY A 296 8.86 5.20 -9.97
CA GLY A 296 7.70 4.49 -10.51
C GLY A 296 6.43 4.71 -9.69
N HIS A 297 6.19 5.93 -9.22
CA HIS A 297 4.94 6.29 -8.56
C HIS A 297 3.81 6.44 -9.59
N ALA A 298 2.66 5.88 -9.26
CA ALA A 298 1.46 6.02 -10.10
C ALA A 298 0.92 7.45 -10.10
N ASN A 299 1.05 8.14 -8.96
CA ASN A 299 0.63 9.51 -8.76
C ASN A 299 1.77 10.30 -8.13
N VAL A 300 2.05 11.48 -8.65
CA VAL A 300 3.09 12.39 -8.13
C VAL A 300 2.77 12.78 -6.67
N SER A 301 1.50 12.82 -6.28
CA SER A 301 1.10 13.07 -4.89
C SER A 301 1.70 12.07 -3.88
N THR A 302 2.10 10.87 -4.32
CA THR A 302 2.82 9.92 -3.45
C THR A 302 4.22 10.42 -3.09
N THR A 303 4.76 11.36 -3.84
CA THR A 303 6.09 11.97 -3.63
C THR A 303 6.00 13.25 -2.80
N THR A 304 4.80 13.79 -2.55
CA THR A 304 4.60 14.99 -1.70
C THR A 304 4.93 14.74 -0.22
N VAL A 305 5.09 13.48 0.19
CA VAL A 305 5.62 13.15 1.53
C VAL A 305 7.01 13.76 1.80
N TYR A 306 7.69 14.20 0.75
CA TYR A 306 8.95 14.95 0.83
C TYR A 306 8.73 16.47 0.78
N ALA A 307 7.52 16.96 1.07
CA ALA A 307 7.12 18.37 0.97
C ALA A 307 8.02 19.31 1.78
N LYS A 308 8.48 18.89 2.97
CA LYS A 308 9.40 19.68 3.81
C LYS A 308 10.67 20.10 3.06
N ILE A 309 11.19 19.27 2.16
CA ILE A 309 12.36 19.59 1.32
C ILE A 309 11.97 20.55 0.20
N ILE A 310 10.76 20.39 -0.34
CA ILE A 310 10.23 21.28 -1.38
C ILE A 310 10.03 22.69 -0.82
N ASP A 311 9.61 22.83 0.44
CA ASP A 311 9.41 24.14 1.09
C ASP A 311 10.73 24.91 1.25
N GLN A 312 11.81 24.23 1.63
CA GLN A 312 13.15 24.87 1.63
C GLN A 312 13.54 25.32 0.21
N LYS A 313 13.31 24.50 -0.80
CA LYS A 313 13.60 24.86 -2.20
C LYS A 313 12.75 26.02 -2.72
N LYS A 314 11.53 26.22 -2.21
CA LYS A 314 10.72 27.41 -2.57
C LYS A 314 11.44 28.70 -2.15
N VAL A 315 11.99 28.71 -0.93
CA VAL A 315 12.78 29.84 -0.43
C VAL A 315 14.01 30.05 -1.32
N ASP A 316 14.78 28.98 -1.57
CA ASP A 316 15.98 29.05 -2.41
C ASP A 316 15.64 29.53 -3.84
N SER A 317 14.51 29.08 -4.39
CA SER A 317 14.06 29.45 -5.75
C SER A 317 13.63 30.92 -5.84
N ILE A 318 13.04 31.48 -4.80
CA ILE A 318 12.70 32.91 -4.79
C ILE A 318 13.95 33.77 -4.78
N HIS A 319 15.01 33.37 -4.07
CA HIS A 319 16.28 34.07 -4.08
C HIS A 319 17.00 34.08 -5.45
N LEU A 320 16.64 33.17 -6.37
CA LEU A 320 17.14 33.26 -7.75
C LEU A 320 16.60 34.49 -8.50
N LEU A 321 15.54 35.13 -8.02
CA LEU A 321 14.98 36.34 -8.60
C LEU A 321 15.70 37.63 -8.09
N ASP A 322 16.45 37.52 -6.99
CA ASP A 322 17.04 38.69 -6.31
C ASP A 322 18.13 39.36 -7.17
N ASN A 323 18.72 38.69 -8.14
CA ASN A 323 19.80 39.18 -8.98
C ASN A 323 19.41 39.35 -10.47
N ILE A 324 18.10 39.42 -10.79
CA ILE A 324 17.64 39.59 -12.19
C ILE A 324 17.94 41.00 -12.71
N PHE A 325 17.99 42.00 -11.82
CA PHE A 325 18.32 43.38 -12.17
C PHE A 325 19.55 43.80 -11.36
N ASP A 326 20.66 44.00 -12.07
CA ASP A 326 21.84 44.69 -11.50
C ASP A 326 21.47 46.14 -11.23
N TYR A 327 21.22 46.51 -9.96
CA TYR A 327 21.08 47.89 -9.50
C TYR A 327 22.41 48.41 -8.96
#